data_9583ad4d23faa848280543acf522bd48
#
_entry.id   9583ad4d23faa848280543acf522bd48
#
_cell.length_a   1.000
_cell.length_b   1.000
_cell.length_c   1.000
_cell.angle_alpha   90.00
_cell.angle_beta   90.00
_cell.angle_gamma   90.00
#
_symmetry.space_group_name_H-M   'P 1'
#
loop_
_entity.id
_entity.type
_entity.pdbx_description
1 polymer ?
#
loop_
_entity_poly.entity_id
_entity_poly.type
_entity_poly.pdbx_seq_one_letter_code
_entity_poly.pdbx_strand_id
1 'polypeptide(L)'
;MMKKISIALAFALAAGPLSAADLGGAALKVGSDTTSPPMEFIDTATGQIAGFDVDVVNAICAKINCTAEFVTTGWDGIFAALDQGSFDMVASGVSITEERQKVMDFTEPYIINGQAILVRAADQGLTLDDFRTNGKKLSAQANTTDAELATSIVGDGNVLAYDTFNASVLALKNGDVDGVVINGANGPAYDKEFAGELVVGIKDLQSDPLGLVFRKGDPNVAAFNEGLAEIKADGTMDALIAKYWAVQ
;
A
#
# COMPACT_ATOMS: atom_id res chain seq x y z
N MET A 1 16.73 -73.87 -2.86
CA MET A 1 16.54 -72.56 -3.49
C MET A 1 15.63 -71.72 -2.56
N MET A 2 16.22 -70.86 -1.74
CA MET A 2 15.45 -70.00 -0.83
C MET A 2 15.24 -68.64 -1.49
N LYS A 3 13.99 -68.29 -1.77
CA LYS A 3 13.61 -66.92 -2.28
C LYS A 3 13.63 -65.94 -1.12
N LYS A 4 14.53 -64.94 -1.22
CA LYS A 4 14.53 -63.77 -0.30
C LYS A 4 13.44 -62.82 -0.78
N ILE A 5 12.46 -62.59 0.10
CA ILE A 5 11.44 -61.55 -0.10
C ILE A 5 11.97 -60.28 0.56
N SER A 6 12.28 -59.26 -0.27
CA SER A 6 12.64 -57.92 0.20
C SER A 6 11.34 -57.10 0.36
N ILE A 7 11.03 -56.75 1.58
CA ILE A 7 9.94 -55.84 1.91
C ILE A 7 10.49 -54.42 1.82
N ALA A 8 10.07 -53.67 0.79
CA ALA A 8 10.36 -52.26 0.70
C ALA A 8 9.35 -51.45 1.59
N LEU A 9 9.88 -50.88 2.65
CA LEU A 9 9.11 -50.02 3.56
C LEU A 9 9.02 -48.62 2.90
N ALA A 10 7.87 -48.28 2.30
CA ALA A 10 7.60 -46.95 1.79
C ALA A 10 7.31 -46.01 2.97
N PHE A 11 8.23 -45.10 3.28
CA PHE A 11 7.99 -43.98 4.16
C PHE A 11 7.11 -42.96 3.43
N ALA A 12 5.83 -42.93 3.71
CA ALA A 12 4.96 -41.83 3.34
C ALA A 12 5.31 -40.64 4.26
N LEU A 13 6.01 -39.63 3.76
CA LEU A 13 6.06 -38.33 4.43
C LEU A 13 4.63 -37.75 4.40
N ALA A 14 3.95 -37.83 5.53
CA ALA A 14 2.78 -37.00 5.76
C ALA A 14 3.25 -35.55 5.88
N ALA A 15 3.06 -34.75 4.83
CA ALA A 15 3.08 -33.30 4.95
C ALA A 15 1.90 -32.93 5.84
N GLY A 16 2.18 -32.69 7.11
CA GLY A 16 1.20 -32.08 8.03
C GLY A 16 0.84 -30.68 7.47
N PRO A 17 -0.36 -30.16 7.80
CA PRO A 17 -0.68 -28.79 7.46
C PRO A 17 0.44 -27.91 8.04
N LEU A 18 1.05 -27.03 7.20
CA LEU A 18 1.85 -25.93 7.73
C LEU A 18 0.90 -25.16 8.69
N SER A 19 1.19 -25.22 9.97
CA SER A 19 0.51 -24.35 10.93
C SER A 19 1.00 -22.95 10.62
N ALA A 20 0.08 -22.01 10.38
CA ALA A 20 0.43 -20.60 10.31
C ALA A 20 1.27 -20.22 11.53
N ALA A 21 2.21 -19.31 11.35
CA ALA A 21 2.98 -18.80 12.47
C ALA A 21 2.04 -18.20 13.51
N ASP A 22 2.17 -18.63 14.76
CA ASP A 22 1.35 -18.15 15.88
C ASP A 22 2.14 -17.11 16.68
N LEU A 23 1.70 -15.85 16.66
CA LEU A 23 2.31 -14.76 17.43
C LEU A 23 1.81 -14.69 18.88
N GLY A 24 1.06 -15.70 19.35
CA GLY A 24 0.70 -15.85 20.76
C GLY A 24 -0.21 -14.76 21.32
N GLY A 25 -0.99 -14.09 20.49
CA GLY A 25 -1.84 -12.97 20.90
C GLY A 25 -1.07 -11.64 21.02
N ALA A 26 0.08 -11.50 20.37
CA ALA A 26 0.85 -10.24 20.39
C ALA A 26 0.00 -9.05 19.92
N ALA A 27 0.11 -7.94 20.65
CA ALA A 27 -0.44 -6.65 20.24
C ALA A 27 0.64 -5.86 19.52
N LEU A 28 0.44 -5.57 18.23
CA LEU A 28 1.40 -4.87 17.39
C LEU A 28 0.92 -3.43 17.17
N LYS A 29 1.80 -2.46 17.37
CA LYS A 29 1.56 -1.07 16.98
C LYS A 29 1.89 -0.88 15.51
N VAL A 30 0.95 -0.28 14.77
CA VAL A 30 1.04 -0.08 13.32
C VAL A 30 1.02 1.42 13.02
N GLY A 31 2.13 1.95 12.50
CA GLY A 31 2.19 3.34 12.01
C GLY A 31 1.47 3.48 10.66
N SER A 32 0.68 4.53 10.50
CA SER A 32 -0.09 4.78 9.27
C SER A 32 -0.27 6.28 9.04
N ASP A 33 -0.01 6.76 7.81
CA ASP A 33 -0.35 8.12 7.37
C ASP A 33 -1.79 8.12 6.84
N THR A 34 -2.70 8.56 7.68
CA THR A 34 -4.14 8.45 7.46
C THR A 34 -4.71 9.50 6.50
N THR A 35 -3.96 9.85 5.45
CA THR A 35 -4.35 10.88 4.46
C THR A 35 -4.58 10.34 3.05
N SER A 36 -4.65 9.00 2.89
CA SER A 36 -4.67 8.32 1.58
C SER A 36 -5.88 7.38 1.40
N PRO A 37 -7.12 7.89 1.32
CA PRO A 37 -8.29 7.05 1.07
C PRO A 37 -8.23 6.40 -0.33
N PRO A 38 -8.66 5.15 -0.51
CA PRO A 38 -9.28 4.26 0.48
C PRO A 38 -8.27 3.34 1.19
N MET A 39 -6.96 3.58 1.04
CA MET A 39 -5.90 2.76 1.64
C MET A 39 -5.93 2.89 3.17
N GLU A 40 -5.78 4.11 3.68
CA GLU A 40 -5.85 4.46 5.10
C GLU A 40 -6.35 5.89 5.28
N PHE A 41 -7.32 6.05 6.17
CA PHE A 41 -7.96 7.35 6.43
C PHE A 41 -8.63 7.37 7.82
N ILE A 42 -8.96 8.56 8.29
CA ILE A 42 -9.83 8.71 9.47
C ILE A 42 -11.28 8.68 8.98
N ASP A 43 -12.02 7.66 9.42
CA ASP A 43 -13.47 7.61 9.20
C ASP A 43 -14.13 8.72 10.00
N THR A 44 -14.74 9.67 9.31
CA THR A 44 -15.34 10.87 9.93
C THR A 44 -16.58 10.57 10.78
N ALA A 45 -17.23 9.41 10.56
CA ALA A 45 -18.39 9.00 11.32
C ALA A 45 -18.01 8.39 12.67
N THR A 46 -16.89 7.68 12.72
CA THR A 46 -16.44 6.94 13.92
C THR A 46 -15.23 7.58 14.60
N GLY A 47 -14.47 8.41 13.90
CA GLY A 47 -13.17 8.95 14.33
C GLY A 47 -12.06 7.92 14.40
N GLN A 48 -12.28 6.71 13.86
CA GLN A 48 -11.30 5.62 13.87
C GLN A 48 -10.50 5.59 12.57
N ILE A 49 -9.28 5.04 12.65
CA ILE A 49 -8.49 4.73 11.45
C ILE A 49 -9.16 3.56 10.74
N ALA A 50 -9.40 3.72 9.45
CA ALA A 50 -10.03 2.74 8.58
C ALA A 50 -9.33 2.70 7.22
N GLY A 51 -9.61 1.70 6.41
CA GLY A 51 -9.09 1.58 5.07
C GLY A 51 -8.69 0.16 4.72
N PHE A 52 -8.28 0.00 3.47
CA PHE A 52 -7.85 -1.30 2.94
C PHE A 52 -6.66 -1.87 3.71
N ASP A 53 -5.65 -1.05 4.00
CA ASP A 53 -4.47 -1.46 4.76
C ASP A 53 -4.82 -1.93 6.17
N VAL A 54 -5.76 -1.24 6.81
CA VAL A 54 -6.26 -1.63 8.15
C VAL A 54 -6.91 -3.00 8.10
N ASP A 55 -7.78 -3.23 7.13
CA ASP A 55 -8.47 -4.50 6.98
C ASP A 55 -7.52 -5.64 6.59
N VAL A 56 -6.53 -5.40 5.74
CA VAL A 56 -5.50 -6.38 5.36
C VAL A 56 -4.70 -6.81 6.59
N VAL A 57 -4.19 -5.86 7.38
CA VAL A 57 -3.42 -6.17 8.59
C VAL A 57 -4.27 -6.94 9.60
N ASN A 58 -5.53 -6.52 9.82
CA ASN A 58 -6.43 -7.23 10.74
C ASN A 58 -6.75 -8.65 10.25
N ALA A 59 -6.95 -8.83 8.94
CA ALA A 59 -7.18 -10.16 8.36
C ALA A 59 -5.95 -11.07 8.51
N ILE A 60 -4.74 -10.55 8.31
CA ILE A 60 -3.49 -11.28 8.55
C ILE A 60 -3.38 -11.63 10.04
N CYS A 61 -3.58 -10.66 10.95
CA CYS A 61 -3.53 -10.90 12.39
C CYS A 61 -4.50 -11.98 12.87
N ALA A 62 -5.69 -12.06 12.26
CA ALA A 62 -6.65 -13.12 12.57
C ALA A 62 -6.14 -14.53 12.19
N LYS A 63 -5.23 -14.64 11.20
CA LYS A 63 -4.60 -15.91 10.80
C LYS A 63 -3.44 -16.30 11.70
N ILE A 64 -2.62 -15.32 12.09
CA ILE A 64 -1.38 -15.55 12.84
C ILE A 64 -1.50 -15.23 14.33
N ASN A 65 -2.72 -15.11 14.85
CA ASN A 65 -3.01 -14.86 16.27
C ASN A 65 -2.29 -13.62 16.81
N CYS A 66 -2.55 -12.44 16.21
CA CYS A 66 -2.14 -11.13 16.71
C CYS A 66 -3.31 -10.15 16.74
N THR A 67 -3.06 -8.97 17.28
CA THR A 67 -3.94 -7.80 17.21
C THR A 67 -3.16 -6.60 16.72
N ALA A 68 -3.79 -5.68 16.00
CA ALA A 68 -3.16 -4.47 15.51
C ALA A 68 -3.76 -3.24 16.18
N GLU A 69 -2.89 -2.35 16.69
CA GLU A 69 -3.22 -1.03 17.21
C GLU A 69 -2.66 0.03 16.25
N PHE A 70 -3.53 0.66 15.47
CA PHE A 70 -3.12 1.67 14.49
C PHE A 70 -2.88 3.01 15.15
N VAL A 71 -1.78 3.66 14.75
CA VAL A 71 -1.36 4.98 15.24
C VAL A 71 -1.19 5.89 14.04
N THR A 72 -1.92 7.02 14.03
CA THR A 72 -1.72 8.06 13.02
C THR A 72 -0.35 8.71 13.18
N THR A 73 0.39 8.80 12.08
CA THR A 73 1.69 9.49 12.00
C THR A 73 1.81 10.15 10.63
N GLY A 74 2.53 11.26 10.53
CA GLY A 74 2.80 11.86 9.22
C GLY A 74 3.80 11.02 8.42
N TRP A 75 3.65 11.03 7.09
CA TRP A 75 4.56 10.32 6.19
C TRP A 75 6.01 10.74 6.39
N ASP A 76 6.25 12.04 6.54
CA ASP A 76 7.58 12.55 6.87
C ASP A 76 8.01 12.03 8.25
N GLY A 77 9.07 11.24 8.27
CA GLY A 77 9.58 10.62 9.48
C GLY A 77 8.96 9.27 9.89
N ILE A 78 7.97 8.72 9.16
CA ILE A 78 7.34 7.43 9.49
C ILE A 78 8.38 6.29 9.57
N PHE A 79 9.35 6.25 8.65
CA PHE A 79 10.38 5.22 8.65
C PHE A 79 11.43 5.43 9.77
N ALA A 80 11.75 6.68 10.09
CA ALA A 80 12.62 6.98 11.24
C ALA A 80 11.96 6.59 12.57
N ALA A 81 10.64 6.81 12.69
CA ALA A 81 9.87 6.41 13.87
C ALA A 81 9.75 4.88 13.99
N LEU A 82 9.64 4.16 12.86
CA LEU A 82 9.70 2.69 12.83
C LEU A 82 11.06 2.18 13.32
N ASP A 83 12.15 2.75 12.80
CA ASP A 83 13.53 2.37 13.21
C ASP A 83 13.78 2.61 14.71
N GLN A 84 13.25 3.71 15.26
CA GLN A 84 13.31 4.04 16.68
C GLN A 84 12.38 3.19 17.56
N GLY A 85 11.53 2.32 16.98
CA GLY A 85 10.63 1.46 17.73
C GLY A 85 9.38 2.16 18.28
N SER A 86 8.96 3.28 17.69
CA SER A 86 7.70 3.95 18.05
C SER A 86 6.49 3.08 17.73
N PHE A 87 6.60 2.25 16.70
CA PHE A 87 5.67 1.18 16.32
C PHE A 87 6.45 -0.05 15.82
N ASP A 88 5.77 -1.17 15.71
CA ASP A 88 6.34 -2.46 15.34
C ASP A 88 6.44 -2.62 13.83
N MET A 89 5.49 -2.03 13.10
CA MET A 89 5.40 -2.08 11.65
C MET A 89 4.72 -0.83 11.08
N VAL A 90 4.79 -0.66 9.76
CA VAL A 90 4.05 0.37 9.02
C VAL A 90 3.14 -0.30 7.99
N ALA A 91 1.88 0.15 7.94
CA ALA A 91 0.91 -0.13 6.89
C ALA A 91 0.35 1.21 6.41
N SER A 92 0.78 1.65 5.23
CA SER A 92 0.49 2.99 4.71
C SER A 92 0.80 3.09 3.21
N GLY A 93 0.31 2.14 2.42
CA GLY A 93 0.49 2.15 0.97
C GLY A 93 1.97 2.20 0.54
N VAL A 94 2.87 1.55 1.27
CA VAL A 94 4.32 1.74 1.08
C VAL A 94 4.83 0.95 -0.12
N SER A 95 5.32 1.65 -1.14
CA SER A 95 5.97 1.05 -2.30
C SER A 95 7.23 0.29 -1.91
N ILE A 96 7.35 -0.95 -2.38
CA ILE A 96 8.55 -1.77 -2.25
C ILE A 96 9.57 -1.28 -3.28
N THR A 97 10.66 -0.66 -2.83
CA THR A 97 11.75 -0.22 -3.69
C THR A 97 13.08 -0.83 -3.25
N GLU A 98 14.02 -0.98 -4.19
CA GLU A 98 15.37 -1.48 -3.86
C GLU A 98 16.06 -0.61 -2.80
N GLU A 99 15.86 0.71 -2.84
CA GLU A 99 16.45 1.63 -1.86
C GLU A 99 15.89 1.39 -0.45
N ARG A 100 14.56 1.27 -0.34
CA ARG A 100 13.90 0.99 0.94
C ARG A 100 14.28 -0.38 1.49
N GLN A 101 14.39 -1.39 0.62
CA GLN A 101 14.79 -2.75 1.02
C GLN A 101 16.22 -2.85 1.57
N LYS A 102 17.09 -1.87 1.33
CA LYS A 102 18.43 -1.84 1.92
C LYS A 102 18.38 -1.61 3.44
N VAL A 103 17.39 -0.87 3.93
CA VAL A 103 17.33 -0.38 5.32
C VAL A 103 16.12 -0.89 6.11
N MET A 104 15.14 -1.49 5.46
CA MET A 104 13.96 -2.07 6.09
C MET A 104 13.56 -3.37 5.38
N ASP A 105 12.73 -4.18 6.02
CA ASP A 105 12.18 -5.39 5.42
C ASP A 105 10.69 -5.19 5.10
N PHE A 106 10.25 -5.89 4.08
CA PHE A 106 8.88 -5.85 3.58
C PHE A 106 8.29 -7.26 3.57
N THR A 107 6.98 -7.34 3.70
CA THR A 107 6.27 -8.54 3.27
C THR A 107 6.36 -8.71 1.75
N GLU A 108 5.96 -9.88 1.25
CA GLU A 108 5.54 -9.99 -0.14
C GLU A 108 4.49 -8.92 -0.45
N PRO A 109 4.40 -8.45 -1.72
CA PRO A 109 3.39 -7.46 -2.07
C PRO A 109 1.98 -7.93 -1.71
N TYR A 110 1.24 -7.13 -0.91
CA TYR A 110 -0.16 -7.44 -0.64
C TYR A 110 -1.08 -6.98 -1.76
N ILE A 111 -0.68 -5.92 -2.48
CA ILE A 111 -1.33 -5.45 -3.71
C ILE A 111 -0.25 -4.93 -4.67
N ILE A 112 -0.50 -5.08 -5.98
CA ILE A 112 0.30 -4.40 -7.01
C ILE A 112 -0.61 -3.35 -7.61
N ASN A 113 -0.22 -2.11 -7.46
CA ASN A 113 -0.94 -0.95 -7.93
C ASN A 113 -0.20 -0.32 -9.11
N GLY A 114 -0.87 0.52 -9.89
CA GLY A 114 -0.25 1.38 -10.88
C GLY A 114 -0.28 2.83 -10.40
N GLN A 115 0.78 3.60 -10.65
CA GLN A 115 0.73 5.03 -10.44
C GLN A 115 -0.09 5.70 -11.55
N ALA A 116 -0.77 6.80 -11.21
CA ALA A 116 -1.69 7.51 -12.08
C ALA A 116 -1.55 9.03 -11.92
N ILE A 117 -2.11 9.79 -12.86
CA ILE A 117 -2.28 11.24 -12.70
C ILE A 117 -3.77 11.56 -12.57
N LEU A 118 -4.14 12.13 -11.45
CA LEU A 118 -5.43 12.76 -11.22
C LEU A 118 -5.41 14.15 -11.86
N VAL A 119 -6.46 14.50 -12.56
CA VAL A 119 -6.62 15.82 -13.23
C VAL A 119 -8.02 16.37 -12.95
N ARG A 120 -8.24 17.65 -13.22
CA ARG A 120 -9.61 18.19 -13.25
C ARG A 120 -10.39 17.56 -14.40
N ALA A 121 -11.69 17.34 -14.22
CA ALA A 121 -12.55 16.75 -15.28
C ALA A 121 -12.49 17.54 -16.61
N ALA A 122 -12.33 18.86 -16.53
CA ALA A 122 -12.14 19.70 -17.71
C ALA A 122 -10.82 19.41 -18.47
N ASP A 123 -9.85 18.81 -17.81
CA ASP A 123 -8.52 18.50 -18.32
C ASP A 123 -8.33 17.00 -18.62
N GLN A 124 -9.41 16.21 -18.63
CA GLN A 124 -9.36 14.74 -18.80
C GLN A 124 -8.68 14.28 -20.11
N GLY A 125 -8.61 15.14 -21.11
CA GLY A 125 -7.95 14.84 -22.38
C GLY A 125 -6.44 15.05 -22.40
N LEU A 126 -5.83 15.49 -21.29
CA LEU A 126 -4.38 15.68 -21.20
C LEU A 126 -3.65 14.34 -21.33
N THR A 127 -2.58 14.37 -22.09
CA THR A 127 -1.65 13.24 -22.29
C THR A 127 -0.39 13.40 -21.47
N LEU A 128 0.37 12.34 -21.31
CA LEU A 128 1.68 12.40 -20.65
C LEU A 128 2.64 13.37 -21.37
N ASP A 129 2.54 13.46 -22.70
CA ASP A 129 3.38 14.39 -23.48
C ASP A 129 3.00 15.85 -23.23
N ASP A 130 1.73 16.15 -22.93
CA ASP A 130 1.34 17.51 -22.53
C ASP A 130 2.00 17.93 -21.22
N PHE A 131 2.15 17.02 -20.26
CA PHE A 131 2.89 17.28 -19.03
C PHE A 131 4.39 17.50 -19.30
N ARG A 132 4.98 16.71 -20.18
CA ARG A 132 6.43 16.78 -20.48
C ARG A 132 6.84 18.02 -21.26
N THR A 133 5.98 18.56 -22.11
CA THR A 133 6.36 19.55 -23.10
C THR A 133 5.77 20.93 -22.89
N ASN A 134 4.67 21.08 -22.16
CA ASN A 134 3.89 22.31 -22.10
C ASN A 134 4.06 23.09 -20.78
N GLY A 135 5.11 22.82 -20.00
CA GLY A 135 5.40 23.52 -18.75
C GLY A 135 4.32 23.33 -17.67
N LYS A 136 3.55 22.25 -17.77
CA LYS A 136 2.54 21.89 -16.77
C LYS A 136 3.17 21.51 -15.45
N LYS A 137 2.42 21.71 -14.38
CA LYS A 137 2.85 21.40 -13.02
C LYS A 137 2.16 20.15 -12.51
N LEU A 138 2.93 19.32 -11.81
CA LEU A 138 2.43 18.19 -11.03
C LEU A 138 2.60 18.45 -9.55
N SER A 139 1.74 17.86 -8.75
CA SER A 139 1.97 17.73 -7.31
C SER A 139 1.98 16.25 -6.89
N ALA A 140 2.54 16.01 -5.73
CA ALA A 140 2.54 14.72 -5.06
C ALA A 140 2.78 14.94 -3.55
N GLN A 141 2.60 13.90 -2.76
CA GLN A 141 3.09 13.95 -1.37
C GLN A 141 4.62 13.86 -1.37
N ALA A 142 5.25 14.68 -0.55
CA ALA A 142 6.71 14.75 -0.44
C ALA A 142 7.33 13.41 0.01
N ASN A 143 8.53 13.10 -0.44
CA ASN A 143 9.29 11.90 -0.05
C ASN A 143 8.61 10.57 -0.42
N THR A 144 7.79 10.59 -1.48
CA THR A 144 7.12 9.39 -2.03
C THR A 144 7.68 9.03 -3.41
N THR A 145 7.43 7.81 -3.85
CA THR A 145 7.66 7.38 -5.23
C THR A 145 6.81 8.16 -6.23
N ASP A 146 5.66 8.69 -5.80
CA ASP A 146 4.82 9.57 -6.62
C ASP A 146 5.50 10.91 -6.89
N ALA A 147 6.20 11.49 -5.90
CA ALA A 147 6.99 12.72 -6.10
C ALA A 147 8.20 12.48 -7.02
N GLU A 148 8.86 11.33 -6.90
CA GLU A 148 9.94 10.93 -7.81
C GLU A 148 9.43 10.78 -9.25
N LEU A 149 8.29 10.12 -9.43
CA LEU A 149 7.66 9.98 -10.74
C LEU A 149 7.23 11.34 -11.31
N ALA A 150 6.60 12.21 -10.50
CA ALA A 150 6.25 13.57 -10.91
C ALA A 150 7.48 14.33 -11.42
N THR A 151 8.58 14.28 -10.67
CA THR A 151 9.86 14.89 -11.05
C THR A 151 10.41 14.33 -12.37
N SER A 152 10.30 13.03 -12.58
CA SER A 152 10.74 12.39 -13.83
C SER A 152 9.92 12.83 -15.06
N ILE A 153 8.66 13.22 -14.85
CA ILE A 153 7.74 13.63 -15.91
C ILE A 153 7.93 15.10 -16.27
N VAL A 154 7.92 16.01 -15.29
CA VAL A 154 7.89 17.46 -15.54
C VAL A 154 9.16 18.21 -15.13
N GLY A 155 10.12 17.54 -14.48
CA GLY A 155 11.34 18.13 -13.91
C GLY A 155 11.08 18.84 -12.58
N ASP A 156 12.11 18.96 -11.74
CA ASP A 156 12.04 19.50 -10.36
C ASP A 156 11.34 20.86 -10.26
N GLY A 157 11.59 21.75 -11.22
CA GLY A 157 11.04 23.12 -11.21
C GLY A 157 9.51 23.18 -11.39
N ASN A 158 8.88 22.08 -11.79
CA ASN A 158 7.45 21.99 -12.07
C ASN A 158 6.73 21.03 -11.13
N VAL A 159 7.38 20.55 -10.07
CA VAL A 159 6.75 19.72 -9.03
C VAL A 159 6.49 20.54 -7.78
N LEU A 160 5.27 20.49 -7.26
CA LEU A 160 4.88 21.02 -5.96
C LEU A 160 4.66 19.84 -5.01
N ALA A 161 5.59 19.63 -4.07
CA ALA A 161 5.48 18.59 -3.06
C ALA A 161 4.77 19.12 -1.81
N TYR A 162 3.84 18.33 -1.27
CA TYR A 162 3.04 18.66 -0.09
C TYR A 162 3.22 17.60 0.99
N ASP A 163 2.96 17.96 2.24
CA ASP A 163 3.12 17.04 3.38
C ASP A 163 2.09 15.89 3.37
N THR A 164 0.93 16.09 2.71
CA THR A 164 -0.15 15.10 2.65
C THR A 164 -0.70 14.95 1.25
N PHE A 165 -1.26 13.78 0.92
CA PHE A 165 -1.99 13.55 -0.33
C PHE A 165 -3.17 14.52 -0.48
N ASN A 166 -3.93 14.75 0.60
CA ASN A 166 -5.06 15.66 0.57
C ASN A 166 -4.66 17.09 0.19
N ALA A 167 -3.51 17.58 0.68
CA ALA A 167 -3.00 18.89 0.30
C ALA A 167 -2.63 18.96 -1.20
N SER A 168 -2.01 17.91 -1.74
CA SER A 168 -1.72 17.81 -3.18
C SER A 168 -2.99 17.83 -4.03
N VAL A 169 -4.02 17.10 -3.61
CA VAL A 169 -5.31 17.05 -4.33
C VAL A 169 -6.05 18.38 -4.26
N LEU A 170 -6.01 19.07 -3.12
CA LEU A 170 -6.59 20.41 -2.98
C LEU A 170 -5.88 21.43 -3.87
N ALA A 171 -4.55 21.34 -4.04
CA ALA A 171 -3.80 22.19 -4.95
C ALA A 171 -4.26 22.00 -6.41
N LEU A 172 -4.55 20.76 -6.83
CA LEU A 172 -5.15 20.49 -8.14
C LEU A 172 -6.53 21.13 -8.27
N LYS A 173 -7.38 20.94 -7.29
CA LYS A 173 -8.74 21.51 -7.28
C LYS A 173 -8.70 23.04 -7.38
N ASN A 174 -7.78 23.69 -6.67
CA ASN A 174 -7.61 25.14 -6.66
C ASN A 174 -6.96 25.70 -7.95
N GLY A 175 -6.35 24.84 -8.77
CA GLY A 175 -5.68 25.26 -10.01
C GLY A 175 -4.22 25.66 -9.83
N ASP A 176 -3.59 25.36 -8.69
CA ASP A 176 -2.18 25.64 -8.43
C ASP A 176 -1.26 24.70 -9.23
N VAL A 177 -1.77 23.52 -9.58
CA VAL A 177 -1.13 22.49 -10.43
C VAL A 177 -2.11 21.97 -11.50
N ASP A 178 -1.58 21.24 -12.48
CA ASP A 178 -2.36 20.67 -13.59
C ASP A 178 -2.71 19.19 -13.33
N GLY A 179 -1.99 18.51 -12.43
CA GLY A 179 -2.25 17.14 -12.06
C GLY A 179 -1.60 16.77 -10.74
N VAL A 180 -2.05 15.64 -10.18
CA VAL A 180 -1.46 15.01 -8.99
C VAL A 180 -1.04 13.60 -9.35
N VAL A 181 0.22 13.22 -9.05
CA VAL A 181 0.63 11.82 -9.12
C VAL A 181 0.15 11.13 -7.85
N ILE A 182 -0.55 10.03 -8.02
CA ILE A 182 -1.17 9.23 -6.96
C ILE A 182 -1.03 7.74 -7.28
N ASN A 183 -1.19 6.91 -6.27
CA ASN A 183 -1.53 5.51 -6.48
C ASN A 183 -2.88 5.40 -7.19
N GLY A 184 -2.96 4.64 -8.27
CA GLY A 184 -4.17 4.51 -9.09
C GLY A 184 -5.39 4.00 -8.31
N ALA A 185 -5.17 3.19 -7.26
CA ALA A 185 -6.21 2.72 -6.34
C ALA A 185 -6.92 3.87 -5.58
N ASN A 186 -6.25 5.01 -5.37
CA ASN A 186 -6.84 6.15 -4.68
C ASN A 186 -7.77 6.99 -5.59
N GLY A 187 -7.58 6.91 -6.91
CA GLY A 187 -8.31 7.72 -7.87
C GLY A 187 -9.83 7.69 -7.71
N PRO A 188 -10.48 6.50 -7.65
CA PRO A 188 -11.94 6.40 -7.50
C PRO A 188 -12.47 7.02 -6.19
N ALA A 189 -11.69 7.02 -5.10
CA ALA A 189 -12.09 7.66 -3.86
C ALA A 189 -12.14 9.19 -4.02
N TYR A 190 -11.16 9.77 -4.67
CA TYR A 190 -11.12 11.21 -4.95
C TYR A 190 -12.18 11.64 -5.98
N ASP A 191 -12.44 10.83 -7.01
CA ASP A 191 -13.54 11.08 -7.96
C ASP A 191 -14.89 11.15 -7.22
N LYS A 192 -15.14 10.24 -6.31
CA LYS A 192 -16.35 10.24 -5.48
C LYS A 192 -16.39 11.42 -4.49
N GLU A 193 -15.28 11.70 -3.82
CA GLU A 193 -15.19 12.77 -2.83
C GLU A 193 -15.45 14.15 -3.45
N PHE A 194 -14.90 14.38 -4.64
CA PHE A 194 -15.03 15.65 -5.36
C PHE A 194 -16.15 15.63 -6.42
N ALA A 195 -17.09 14.68 -6.33
CA ALA A 195 -18.29 14.61 -7.17
C ALA A 195 -18.02 14.71 -8.68
N GLY A 196 -16.95 14.09 -9.14
CA GLY A 196 -16.55 14.11 -10.55
C GLY A 196 -15.86 15.41 -11.02
N GLU A 197 -15.53 16.34 -10.10
CA GLU A 197 -14.70 17.51 -10.46
C GLU A 197 -13.25 17.11 -10.75
N LEU A 198 -12.75 16.04 -10.11
CA LEU A 198 -11.43 15.44 -10.32
C LEU A 198 -11.59 14.01 -10.83
N VAL A 199 -10.79 13.63 -11.80
CA VAL A 199 -10.85 12.30 -12.42
C VAL A 199 -9.46 11.75 -12.67
N VAL A 200 -9.34 10.43 -12.73
CA VAL A 200 -8.08 9.80 -13.16
C VAL A 200 -7.91 9.99 -14.66
N GLY A 201 -7.03 10.92 -15.03
CA GLY A 201 -6.78 11.29 -16.44
C GLY A 201 -5.80 10.35 -17.14
N ILE A 202 -4.72 9.95 -16.45
CA ILE A 202 -3.68 9.05 -16.99
C ILE A 202 -3.50 7.90 -16.01
N LYS A 203 -3.55 6.66 -16.50
CA LYS A 203 -3.48 5.43 -15.69
C LYS A 203 -2.23 4.64 -16.03
N ASP A 204 -1.90 3.70 -15.15
CA ASP A 204 -0.90 2.66 -15.38
C ASP A 204 0.47 3.19 -15.83
N LEU A 205 0.91 4.30 -15.21
CA LEU A 205 2.17 4.93 -15.55
C LEU A 205 3.38 4.07 -15.18
N GLN A 206 3.34 3.46 -14.01
CA GLN A 206 4.39 2.61 -13.47
C GLN A 206 3.76 1.60 -12.52
N SER A 207 4.25 0.35 -12.54
CA SER A 207 3.84 -0.66 -11.56
C SER A 207 4.40 -0.32 -10.19
N ASP A 208 3.56 -0.41 -9.17
CA ASP A 208 3.90 -0.06 -7.80
C ASP A 208 3.45 -1.19 -6.84
N PRO A 209 4.35 -2.14 -6.52
CA PRO A 209 4.06 -3.17 -5.53
C PRO A 209 4.09 -2.58 -4.12
N LEU A 210 3.01 -2.74 -3.34
CA LEU A 210 2.89 -2.26 -1.97
C LEU A 210 3.11 -3.39 -0.97
N GLY A 211 3.89 -3.11 0.09
CA GLY A 211 4.23 -4.06 1.15
C GLY A 211 4.03 -3.49 2.55
N LEU A 212 3.78 -4.38 3.51
CA LEU A 212 3.84 -4.03 4.92
C LEU A 212 5.30 -3.95 5.35
N VAL A 213 5.66 -2.92 6.12
CA VAL A 213 7.06 -2.57 6.40
C VAL A 213 7.42 -2.90 7.84
N PHE A 214 8.60 -3.46 8.00
CA PHE A 214 9.19 -3.82 9.29
C PHE A 214 10.62 -3.29 9.39
N ARG A 215 11.14 -3.20 10.63
CA ARG A 215 12.57 -2.96 10.82
C ARG A 215 13.40 -4.04 10.15
N LYS A 216 14.59 -3.68 9.72
CA LYS A 216 15.52 -4.65 9.11
C LYS A 216 15.82 -5.81 10.06
N GLY A 217 15.61 -7.05 9.57
CA GLY A 217 15.82 -8.28 10.36
C GLY A 217 14.67 -8.62 11.33
N ASP A 218 13.50 -8.00 11.19
CA ASP A 218 12.37 -8.29 12.08
C ASP A 218 11.81 -9.70 11.81
N PRO A 219 11.71 -10.57 12.83
CA PRO A 219 11.24 -11.94 12.66
C PRO A 219 9.76 -12.04 12.26
N ASN A 220 8.96 -11.01 12.51
CA ASN A 220 7.52 -11.02 12.21
C ASN A 220 7.23 -11.01 10.71
N VAL A 221 8.17 -10.60 9.86
CA VAL A 221 8.00 -10.59 8.39
C VAL A 221 7.59 -11.97 7.87
N ALA A 222 8.23 -13.03 8.37
CA ALA A 222 7.90 -14.39 7.95
C ALA A 222 6.45 -14.77 8.32
N ALA A 223 6.03 -14.48 9.55
CA ALA A 223 4.68 -14.74 10.03
C ALA A 223 3.64 -13.96 9.21
N PHE A 224 3.92 -12.68 8.94
CA PHE A 224 3.03 -11.85 8.12
C PHE A 224 2.92 -12.35 6.67
N ASN A 225 4.00 -12.86 6.09
CA ASN A 225 3.96 -13.48 4.77
C ASN A 225 3.13 -14.78 4.75
N GLU A 226 3.20 -15.60 5.80
CA GLU A 226 2.35 -16.77 5.92
C GLU A 226 0.86 -16.38 6.01
N GLY A 227 0.51 -15.45 6.91
CA GLY A 227 -0.85 -14.95 7.03
C GLY A 227 -1.36 -14.26 5.75
N LEU A 228 -0.50 -13.51 5.05
CA LEU A 228 -0.82 -12.91 3.77
C LEU A 228 -1.11 -13.97 2.69
N ALA A 229 -0.32 -15.04 2.65
CA ALA A 229 -0.56 -16.16 1.74
C ALA A 229 -1.91 -16.85 2.04
N GLU A 230 -2.26 -17.02 3.33
CA GLU A 230 -3.54 -17.61 3.72
C GLU A 230 -4.74 -16.76 3.30
N ILE A 231 -4.73 -15.43 3.58
CA ILE A 231 -5.84 -14.56 3.20
C ILE A 231 -5.98 -14.42 1.68
N LYS A 232 -4.88 -14.59 0.92
CA LYS A 232 -4.94 -14.69 -0.56
C LYS A 232 -5.54 -16.02 -1.01
N ALA A 233 -5.19 -17.12 -0.36
CA ALA A 233 -5.62 -18.46 -0.75
C ALA A 233 -7.11 -18.75 -0.43
N ASP A 234 -7.64 -18.19 0.66
CA ASP A 234 -9.02 -18.44 1.10
C ASP A 234 -10.05 -17.43 0.54
N GLY A 235 -9.61 -16.47 -0.29
CA GLY A 235 -10.48 -15.48 -0.91
C GLY A 235 -10.76 -14.24 -0.04
N THR A 236 -10.20 -14.15 1.17
CA THR A 236 -10.34 -12.97 2.04
C THR A 236 -9.79 -11.72 1.35
N MET A 237 -8.62 -11.83 0.72
CA MET A 237 -8.02 -10.71 -0.02
C MET A 237 -8.91 -10.24 -1.18
N ASP A 238 -9.49 -11.15 -1.94
CA ASP A 238 -10.41 -10.81 -3.04
C ASP A 238 -11.66 -10.10 -2.52
N ALA A 239 -12.19 -10.53 -1.37
CA ALA A 239 -13.33 -9.88 -0.72
C ALA A 239 -12.97 -8.46 -0.25
N LEU A 240 -11.76 -8.24 0.28
CA LEU A 240 -11.29 -6.91 0.67
C LEU A 240 -11.10 -6.00 -0.54
N ILE A 241 -10.50 -6.49 -1.63
CA ILE A 241 -10.38 -5.76 -2.89
C ILE A 241 -11.78 -5.37 -3.40
N ALA A 242 -12.74 -6.30 -3.42
CA ALA A 242 -14.10 -6.01 -3.82
C ALA A 242 -14.79 -4.97 -2.91
N LYS A 243 -14.53 -4.98 -1.61
CA LYS A 243 -15.08 -4.01 -0.66
C LYS A 243 -14.68 -2.57 -1.01
N TYR A 244 -13.45 -2.36 -1.42
CA TYR A 244 -12.90 -1.01 -1.61
C TYR A 244 -12.97 -0.53 -3.08
N TRP A 245 -12.94 -1.44 -4.05
CA TRP A 245 -12.88 -1.09 -5.50
C TRP A 245 -13.93 -1.75 -6.38
N ALA A 246 -14.91 -2.49 -5.83
CA ALA A 246 -16.02 -2.92 -6.66
C ALA A 246 -16.77 -1.70 -7.20
N VAL A 247 -16.92 -1.65 -8.50
CA VAL A 247 -17.76 -0.66 -9.19
C VAL A 247 -19.20 -0.88 -8.71
N GLN A 248 -19.75 0.06 -7.95
CA GLN A 248 -21.16 0.12 -7.59
C GLN A 248 -21.96 0.67 -8.74
#